data_380650939d391efca6d0d945298380c4
#
_entry.id   380650939d391efca6d0d945298380c4
#
_cell.length_a   1.000
_cell.length_b   1.000
_cell.length_c   1.000
_cell.angle_alpha   90.00
_cell.angle_beta   90.00
_cell.angle_gamma   90.00
#
_symmetry.space_group_name_H-M   'P 1'
#
loop_
_entity.id
_entity.type
_entity.pdbx_description
1 polymer ?
#
loop_
_entity_poly.entity_id
_entity_poly.type
_entity_poly.pdbx_seq_one_letter_code
_entity_poly.pdbx_strand_id
1 'polypeptide(L)'
;FIATATALASHEANYCLIPEVPFDLEGDKGFLAVLEDRIKRRHHAVIIVAEGAGQEHLQATNEKDASGNKKLGDIGVYLRDLINKYFKEKGIHINLKYIDPSYQIRSAPAAPTDSIYCERLGNNAVHAAMAGKTKMVIGLVHDKFVHLPTRLVTAQRNTVNPEGSLWRDAVDSTGQPVLMVNNEKALSRGKNK
;
A
#
# COMPACT_ATOMS: atom_id res chain seq x y z
N PHE A 1 -0.58 3.80 -2.97
CA PHE A 1 -0.20 3.80 -4.39
C PHE A 1 0.84 2.72 -4.73
N ILE A 2 1.93 2.58 -3.97
CA ILE A 2 3.01 1.64 -4.28
C ILE A 2 2.48 0.19 -4.28
N ALA A 3 1.77 -0.24 -3.24
CA ALA A 3 1.22 -1.58 -3.17
C ALA A 3 0.24 -1.87 -4.32
N THR A 4 -0.63 -0.90 -4.64
CA THR A 4 -1.61 -1.03 -5.73
C THR A 4 -0.92 -1.14 -7.09
N ALA A 5 0.06 -0.27 -7.37
CA ALA A 5 0.84 -0.33 -8.60
C ALA A 5 1.65 -1.64 -8.72
N THR A 6 2.21 -2.12 -7.61
CA THR A 6 2.93 -3.40 -7.57
C THR A 6 2.00 -4.57 -7.87
N ALA A 7 0.78 -4.56 -7.30
CA ALA A 7 -0.21 -5.60 -7.57
C ALA A 7 -0.58 -5.66 -9.06
N LEU A 8 -0.77 -4.52 -9.70
CA LEU A 8 -1.06 -4.43 -11.12
C LEU A 8 0.13 -4.86 -11.99
N ALA A 9 1.33 -4.38 -11.66
CA ALA A 9 2.52 -4.66 -12.47
C ALA A 9 2.98 -6.13 -12.38
N SER A 10 2.77 -6.79 -11.25
CA SER A 10 3.21 -8.17 -11.06
C SER A 10 2.32 -9.19 -11.78
N HIS A 11 1.03 -8.89 -11.98
CA HIS A 11 0.00 -9.82 -12.47
C HIS A 11 -0.15 -11.13 -11.68
N GLU A 12 0.61 -11.31 -10.61
CA GLU A 12 0.62 -12.52 -9.78
C GLU A 12 0.01 -12.30 -8.39
N ALA A 13 -0.19 -11.03 -8.01
CA ALA A 13 -0.81 -10.70 -6.74
C ALA A 13 -2.26 -11.18 -6.70
N ASN A 14 -2.63 -11.76 -5.57
CA ASN A 14 -3.98 -12.28 -5.35
C ASN A 14 -4.72 -11.49 -4.27
N TYR A 15 -3.97 -10.75 -3.45
CA TYR A 15 -4.49 -9.81 -2.48
C TYR A 15 -3.60 -8.58 -2.46
N CYS A 16 -4.24 -7.41 -2.44
CA CYS A 16 -3.63 -6.12 -2.23
C CYS A 16 -4.33 -5.45 -1.04
N LEU A 17 -3.63 -5.31 0.08
CA LEU A 17 -4.14 -4.70 1.29
C LEU A 17 -3.57 -3.29 1.42
N ILE A 18 -4.45 -2.29 1.44
CA ILE A 18 -4.08 -0.87 1.53
C ILE A 18 -4.81 -0.19 2.68
N PRO A 19 -4.25 0.88 3.26
CA PRO A 19 -4.86 1.54 4.41
C PRO A 19 -6.21 2.20 4.12
N GLU A 20 -6.47 2.53 2.86
CA GLU A 20 -7.70 3.18 2.43
C GLU A 20 -8.90 2.22 2.35
N VAL A 21 -8.66 0.92 2.36
CA VAL A 21 -9.69 -0.12 2.31
C VAL A 21 -9.58 -1.00 3.55
N PRO A 22 -10.44 -0.80 4.54
CA PRO A 22 -10.42 -1.59 5.77
C PRO A 22 -10.83 -3.04 5.49
N PHE A 23 -10.30 -3.95 6.30
CA PHE A 23 -10.64 -5.37 6.25
C PHE A 23 -10.71 -5.97 7.65
N ASP A 24 -11.61 -6.91 7.85
CA ASP A 24 -11.63 -7.73 9.05
C ASP A 24 -10.65 -8.91 8.89
N LEU A 25 -10.01 -9.31 9.97
CA LEU A 25 -9.13 -10.48 9.97
C LEU A 25 -9.92 -11.78 10.04
N GLU A 26 -10.87 -11.85 10.96
CA GLU A 26 -11.67 -13.02 11.29
C GLU A 26 -13.11 -12.88 10.79
N GLY A 27 -13.89 -13.97 10.91
CA GLY A 27 -15.28 -14.03 10.47
C GLY A 27 -15.44 -14.54 9.04
N ASP A 28 -16.67 -14.83 8.66
CA ASP A 28 -17.00 -15.52 7.39
C ASP A 28 -16.58 -14.74 6.13
N LYS A 29 -16.57 -13.41 6.21
CA LYS A 29 -16.13 -12.51 5.12
C LYS A 29 -14.78 -11.86 5.40
N GLY A 30 -14.11 -12.22 6.50
CA GLY A 30 -12.80 -11.70 6.86
C GLY A 30 -11.68 -12.26 5.98
N PHE A 31 -10.54 -11.58 6.02
CA PHE A 31 -9.38 -11.91 5.19
C PHE A 31 -8.93 -13.37 5.34
N LEU A 32 -8.90 -13.93 6.57
CA LEU A 32 -8.44 -15.31 6.79
C LEU A 32 -9.37 -16.34 6.15
N ALA A 33 -10.70 -16.14 6.21
CA ALA A 33 -11.66 -17.03 5.59
C ALA A 33 -11.57 -16.99 4.05
N VAL A 34 -11.42 -15.79 3.50
CA VAL A 34 -11.25 -15.58 2.05
C VAL A 34 -9.92 -16.20 1.56
N LEU A 35 -8.85 -16.06 2.34
CA LEU A 35 -7.56 -16.67 2.04
C LEU A 35 -7.63 -18.21 2.13
N GLU A 36 -8.32 -18.77 3.12
CA GLU A 36 -8.53 -20.21 3.27
C GLU A 36 -9.25 -20.79 2.05
N ASP A 37 -10.34 -20.17 1.61
CA ASP A 37 -11.07 -20.57 0.41
C ASP A 37 -10.17 -20.58 -0.83
N ARG A 38 -9.35 -19.53 -1.02
CA ARG A 38 -8.40 -19.50 -2.11
C ARG A 38 -7.36 -20.61 -2.04
N ILE A 39 -6.75 -20.82 -0.86
CA ILE A 39 -5.73 -21.87 -0.68
C ILE A 39 -6.32 -23.25 -0.98
N LYS A 40 -7.56 -23.52 -0.55
CA LYS A 40 -8.23 -24.77 -0.88
C LYS A 40 -8.49 -24.96 -2.38
N ARG A 41 -8.82 -23.89 -3.09
CA ARG A 41 -9.14 -23.94 -4.53
C ARG A 41 -7.92 -23.86 -5.44
N ARG A 42 -6.92 -23.05 -5.07
CA ARG A 42 -5.81 -22.67 -5.95
C ARG A 42 -4.43 -23.11 -5.45
N HIS A 43 -4.33 -23.54 -4.19
CA HIS A 43 -3.11 -24.05 -3.53
C HIS A 43 -1.98 -22.99 -3.40
N HIS A 44 -2.22 -21.75 -3.77
CA HIS A 44 -1.27 -20.65 -3.60
C HIS A 44 -1.97 -19.30 -3.43
N ALA A 45 -1.26 -18.36 -2.79
CA ALA A 45 -1.65 -16.96 -2.75
C ALA A 45 -0.41 -16.07 -2.64
N VAL A 46 -0.43 -14.94 -3.35
CA VAL A 46 0.52 -13.85 -3.22
C VAL A 46 -0.22 -12.65 -2.63
N ILE A 47 0.26 -12.16 -1.50
CA ILE A 47 -0.35 -11.07 -0.74
C ILE A 47 0.61 -9.89 -0.74
N ILE A 48 0.17 -8.76 -1.27
CA ILE A 48 0.88 -7.48 -1.17
C ILE A 48 0.19 -6.67 -0.09
N VAL A 49 0.96 -6.24 0.92
CA VAL A 49 0.43 -5.44 2.01
C VAL A 49 1.20 -4.13 2.12
N ALA A 50 0.47 -3.00 2.13
CA ALA A 50 1.05 -1.70 2.41
C ALA A 50 1.33 -1.56 3.91
N GLU A 51 2.44 -0.93 4.29
CA GLU A 51 2.84 -0.73 5.69
C GLU A 51 1.73 -0.11 6.55
N GLY A 52 0.92 0.79 5.97
CA GLY A 52 -0.18 1.43 6.67
C GLY A 52 -1.48 0.63 6.74
N ALA A 53 -1.58 -0.52 6.05
CA ALA A 53 -2.80 -1.33 6.05
C ALA A 53 -2.98 -2.06 7.38
N GLY A 54 -4.23 -2.22 7.82
CA GLY A 54 -4.57 -3.04 9.00
C GLY A 54 -3.95 -2.56 10.31
N GLN A 55 -3.53 -1.30 10.42
CA GLN A 55 -2.93 -0.75 11.66
C GLN A 55 -3.92 -0.75 12.83
N GLU A 56 -5.22 -0.81 12.55
CA GLU A 56 -6.29 -0.97 13.54
C GLU A 56 -6.24 -2.32 14.28
N HIS A 57 -5.61 -3.33 13.68
CA HIS A 57 -5.45 -4.66 14.26
C HIS A 57 -4.20 -4.77 15.15
N LEU A 58 -3.34 -3.78 15.10
CA LEU A 58 -2.10 -3.75 15.87
C LEU A 58 -2.26 -2.90 17.15
N GLN A 59 -1.48 -3.20 18.17
CA GLN A 59 -1.44 -2.34 19.33
C GLN A 59 -0.86 -0.98 18.95
N ALA A 60 -1.63 0.06 19.20
CA ALA A 60 -1.20 1.43 18.90
C ALA A 60 0.04 1.80 19.72
N THR A 61 1.15 2.06 19.07
CA THR A 61 2.32 2.67 19.72
C THR A 61 2.19 4.20 19.66
N ASN A 62 2.51 4.88 20.77
CA ASN A 62 2.60 6.34 20.79
C ASN A 62 3.98 6.84 20.35
N GLU A 63 4.84 5.96 19.87
CA GLU A 63 6.18 6.30 19.40
C GLU A 63 6.11 7.07 18.07
N LYS A 64 7.03 8.01 17.92
CA LYS A 64 7.25 8.73 16.66
C LYS A 64 8.58 8.30 16.05
N ASP A 65 8.64 8.31 14.73
CA ASP A 65 9.88 8.11 14.00
C ASP A 65 10.78 9.37 14.11
N ALA A 66 12.01 9.26 13.57
CA ALA A 66 12.97 10.37 13.57
C ALA A 66 12.46 11.63 12.81
N SER A 67 11.45 11.46 11.95
CA SER A 67 10.81 12.53 11.18
C SER A 67 9.57 13.12 11.87
N GLY A 68 9.21 12.60 13.08
CA GLY A 68 8.06 13.04 13.85
C GLY A 68 6.72 12.41 13.44
N ASN A 69 6.70 11.47 12.50
CA ASN A 69 5.50 10.73 12.13
C ASN A 69 5.22 9.61 13.14
N LYS A 70 3.95 9.21 13.26
CA LYS A 70 3.56 8.06 14.06
C LYS A 70 4.26 6.81 13.53
N LYS A 71 4.99 6.10 14.40
CA LYS A 71 5.61 4.82 14.06
C LYS A 71 4.51 3.77 13.85
N LEU A 72 4.51 3.14 12.70
CA LEU A 72 3.58 2.08 12.38
C LEU A 72 4.08 0.75 12.94
N GLY A 73 3.14 -0.13 13.30
CA GLY A 73 3.47 -1.51 13.65
C GLY A 73 3.77 -2.32 12.40
N ASP A 74 4.55 -3.40 12.53
CA ASP A 74 4.88 -4.29 11.42
C ASP A 74 3.70 -5.21 11.09
N ILE A 75 2.85 -4.75 10.19
CA ILE A 75 1.68 -5.49 9.73
C ILE A 75 2.08 -6.78 8.98
N GLY A 76 3.21 -6.79 8.29
CA GLY A 76 3.69 -7.95 7.55
C GLY A 76 4.06 -9.11 8.46
N VAL A 77 4.82 -8.84 9.51
CA VAL A 77 5.16 -9.83 10.55
C VAL A 77 3.91 -10.29 11.27
N TYR A 78 3.03 -9.36 11.64
CA TYR A 78 1.78 -9.69 12.32
C TYR A 78 0.89 -10.64 11.48
N LEU A 79 0.67 -10.31 10.20
CA LEU A 79 -0.11 -11.16 9.30
C LEU A 79 0.55 -12.53 9.07
N ARG A 80 1.88 -12.58 8.92
CA ARG A 80 2.62 -13.84 8.82
C ARG A 80 2.30 -14.78 10.00
N ASP A 81 2.40 -14.25 11.21
CA ASP A 81 2.23 -15.06 12.42
C ASP A 81 0.76 -15.47 12.61
N LEU A 82 -0.16 -14.56 12.30
CA LEU A 82 -1.60 -14.82 12.36
C LEU A 82 -2.03 -15.88 11.33
N ILE A 83 -1.58 -15.77 10.09
CA ILE A 83 -1.88 -16.74 9.03
C ILE A 83 -1.33 -18.12 9.40
N ASN A 84 -0.07 -18.20 9.85
CA ASN A 84 0.51 -19.49 10.29
C ASN A 84 -0.28 -20.12 11.42
N LYS A 85 -0.69 -19.34 12.43
CA LYS A 85 -1.52 -19.81 13.54
C LYS A 85 -2.86 -20.33 13.03
N TYR A 86 -3.57 -19.56 12.23
CA TYR A 86 -4.89 -19.89 11.69
C TYR A 86 -4.88 -21.21 10.91
N PHE A 87 -3.95 -21.36 9.96
CA PHE A 87 -3.87 -22.55 9.13
C PHE A 87 -3.43 -23.79 9.91
N LYS A 88 -2.57 -23.61 10.93
CA LYS A 88 -2.19 -24.69 11.86
C LYS A 88 -3.40 -25.18 12.67
N GLU A 89 -4.23 -24.28 13.19
CA GLU A 89 -5.46 -24.61 13.92
C GLU A 89 -6.48 -25.35 13.05
N LYS A 90 -6.51 -25.03 11.76
CA LYS A 90 -7.37 -25.70 10.75
C LYS A 90 -6.80 -27.03 10.24
N GLY A 91 -5.58 -27.41 10.63
CA GLY A 91 -4.91 -28.61 10.13
C GLY A 91 -4.52 -28.51 8.63
N ILE A 92 -4.43 -27.32 8.07
CA ILE A 92 -4.07 -27.09 6.67
C ILE A 92 -2.58 -26.75 6.61
N HIS A 93 -1.80 -27.55 5.92
CA HIS A 93 -0.37 -27.31 5.74
C HIS A 93 -0.14 -26.21 4.71
N ILE A 94 0.58 -25.16 5.10
CA ILE A 94 1.04 -24.07 4.23
C ILE A 94 2.54 -23.87 4.38
N ASN A 95 3.19 -23.33 3.33
CA ASN A 95 4.56 -22.84 3.39
C ASN A 95 4.53 -21.34 3.12
N LEU A 96 4.45 -20.54 4.17
CA LEU A 96 4.39 -19.09 4.08
C LEU A 96 5.79 -18.49 4.08
N LYS A 97 6.09 -17.66 3.08
CA LYS A 97 7.32 -16.86 3.01
C LYS A 97 6.96 -15.38 3.14
N TYR A 98 7.56 -14.72 4.09
CA TYR A 98 7.47 -13.26 4.25
C TYR A 98 8.70 -12.62 3.63
N ILE A 99 8.46 -11.60 2.80
CA ILE A 99 9.51 -10.84 2.12
C ILE A 99 9.27 -9.36 2.43
N ASP A 100 10.26 -8.72 3.05
CA ASP A 100 10.35 -7.27 3.13
C ASP A 100 11.29 -6.77 2.01
N PRO A 101 10.76 -6.14 0.95
CA PRO A 101 11.56 -5.71 -0.19
C PRO A 101 12.29 -4.38 0.02
N SER A 102 12.24 -3.80 1.22
CA SER A 102 12.67 -2.42 1.49
C SER A 102 14.12 -2.14 1.06
N TYR A 103 15.02 -3.06 1.30
CA TYR A 103 16.42 -2.92 0.88
C TYR A 103 16.62 -3.18 -0.61
N GLN A 104 15.94 -4.19 -1.16
CA GLN A 104 16.04 -4.54 -2.58
C GLN A 104 15.56 -3.40 -3.48
N ILE A 105 14.40 -2.80 -3.19
CA ILE A 105 13.86 -1.71 -4.01
C ILE A 105 14.70 -0.44 -3.94
N ARG A 106 15.43 -0.20 -2.83
CA ARG A 106 16.33 0.96 -2.69
C ARG A 106 17.68 0.76 -3.37
N SER A 107 18.11 -0.47 -3.59
CA SER A 107 19.38 -0.82 -4.21
C SER A 107 19.27 -1.24 -5.67
N ALA A 108 18.06 -1.43 -6.18
CA ALA A 108 17.83 -1.75 -7.58
C ALA A 108 18.18 -0.55 -8.48
N PRO A 109 18.82 -0.76 -9.63
CA PRO A 109 19.01 0.29 -10.63
C PRO A 109 17.65 0.87 -11.08
N ALA A 110 17.61 2.19 -11.32
CA ALA A 110 16.42 2.84 -11.86
C ALA A 110 16.12 2.32 -13.28
N ALA A 111 14.83 2.14 -13.58
CA ALA A 111 14.42 1.90 -14.96
C ALA A 111 14.80 3.10 -15.86
N PRO A 112 15.07 2.90 -17.16
CA PRO A 112 15.47 4.00 -18.04
C PRO A 112 14.51 5.20 -18.03
N THR A 113 13.22 4.97 -17.97
CA THR A 113 12.19 6.01 -17.87
C THR A 113 12.31 6.81 -16.58
N ASP A 114 12.56 6.14 -15.45
CA ASP A 114 12.73 6.78 -14.15
C ASP A 114 14.05 7.56 -14.09
N SER A 115 15.12 7.03 -14.69
CA SER A 115 16.40 7.71 -14.79
C SER A 115 16.26 9.04 -15.54
N ILE A 116 15.62 9.03 -16.71
CA ILE A 116 15.37 10.24 -17.51
C ILE A 116 14.49 11.22 -16.72
N TYR A 117 13.45 10.72 -16.08
CA TYR A 117 12.55 11.56 -15.28
C TYR A 117 13.27 12.24 -14.13
N CYS A 118 14.09 11.49 -13.37
CA CYS A 118 14.86 12.02 -12.25
C CYS A 118 15.92 13.04 -12.70
N GLU A 119 16.59 12.80 -13.82
CA GLU A 119 17.56 13.76 -14.41
C GLU A 119 16.86 15.10 -14.74
N ARG A 120 15.71 15.03 -15.41
CA ARG A 120 14.92 16.23 -15.74
C ARG A 120 14.42 16.96 -14.48
N LEU A 121 13.97 16.24 -13.46
CA LEU A 121 13.62 16.83 -12.16
C LEU A 121 14.81 17.55 -11.53
N GLY A 122 15.99 16.90 -11.50
CA GLY A 122 17.22 17.44 -10.93
C GLY A 122 17.66 18.72 -11.65
N ASN A 123 17.69 18.70 -12.98
CA ASN A 123 18.04 19.88 -13.78
C ASN A 123 17.09 21.07 -13.52
N ASN A 124 15.77 20.83 -13.48
CA ASN A 124 14.81 21.87 -13.15
C ASN A 124 14.97 22.39 -11.72
N ALA A 125 15.31 21.52 -10.76
CA ALA A 125 15.56 21.94 -9.37
C ALA A 125 16.79 22.84 -9.27
N VAL A 126 17.89 22.51 -9.97
CA VAL A 126 19.09 23.35 -10.02
C VAL A 126 18.80 24.70 -10.65
N HIS A 127 18.12 24.74 -11.78
CA HIS A 127 17.75 26.01 -12.43
C HIS A 127 16.84 26.87 -11.53
N ALA A 128 15.91 26.27 -10.82
CA ALA A 128 15.07 26.99 -9.88
C ALA A 128 15.88 27.57 -8.70
N ALA A 129 16.82 26.79 -8.15
CA ALA A 129 17.71 27.25 -7.09
C ALA A 129 18.60 28.40 -7.56
N MET A 130 19.20 28.29 -8.74
CA MET A 130 20.03 29.36 -9.35
C MET A 130 19.22 30.62 -9.65
N ALA A 131 17.93 30.50 -9.91
CA ALA A 131 17.00 31.63 -10.04
C ALA A 131 16.50 32.19 -8.70
N GLY A 132 17.08 31.76 -7.55
CA GLY A 132 16.73 32.23 -6.21
C GLY A 132 15.37 31.75 -5.69
N LYS A 133 14.76 30.74 -6.31
CA LYS A 133 13.46 30.21 -5.87
C LYS A 133 13.65 29.28 -4.67
N THR A 134 12.82 29.46 -3.66
CA THR A 134 12.85 28.68 -2.41
C THR A 134 11.45 28.21 -2.02
N LYS A 135 11.36 27.30 -1.04
CA LYS A 135 10.09 26.79 -0.48
C LYS A 135 9.16 26.18 -1.55
N MET A 136 9.75 25.50 -2.51
CA MET A 136 9.02 24.87 -3.61
C MET A 136 9.51 23.45 -3.89
N VAL A 137 8.71 22.71 -4.62
CA VAL A 137 8.99 21.38 -5.15
C VAL A 137 8.85 21.44 -6.67
N ILE A 138 9.69 20.74 -7.40
CA ILE A 138 9.47 20.52 -8.84
C ILE A 138 8.45 19.38 -8.97
N GLY A 139 7.36 19.65 -9.66
CA GLY A 139 6.35 18.64 -10.00
C GLY A 139 6.19 18.50 -11.51
N LEU A 140 5.60 17.40 -11.94
CA LEU A 140 5.20 17.17 -13.32
C LEU A 140 3.67 17.23 -13.41
N VAL A 141 3.14 18.20 -14.17
CA VAL A 141 1.70 18.37 -14.37
C VAL A 141 1.44 18.50 -15.88
N HIS A 142 0.64 17.58 -16.42
CA HIS A 142 0.36 17.50 -17.86
C HIS A 142 1.64 17.60 -18.73
N ASP A 143 2.63 16.76 -18.42
CA ASP A 143 3.94 16.68 -19.07
C ASP A 143 4.81 17.95 -19.01
N LYS A 144 4.46 18.92 -18.16
CA LYS A 144 5.23 20.12 -17.91
C LYS A 144 5.79 20.14 -16.50
N PHE A 145 7.09 20.43 -16.37
CA PHE A 145 7.69 20.68 -15.08
C PHE A 145 7.24 22.02 -14.53
N VAL A 146 6.72 22.02 -13.32
CA VAL A 146 6.16 23.20 -12.66
C VAL A 146 6.76 23.38 -11.27
N HIS A 147 6.77 24.61 -10.79
CA HIS A 147 7.18 24.93 -9.44
C HIS A 147 5.95 24.99 -8.53
N LEU A 148 5.85 24.05 -7.60
CA LEU A 148 4.74 23.95 -6.66
C LEU A 148 5.19 24.44 -5.27
N PRO A 149 4.48 25.35 -4.61
CA PRO A 149 4.78 25.72 -3.23
C PRO A 149 4.75 24.50 -2.30
N THR A 150 5.79 24.32 -1.50
CA THR A 150 5.90 23.16 -0.59
C THR A 150 4.66 23.04 0.30
N ARG A 151 4.16 24.15 0.86
CA ARG A 151 2.96 24.15 1.70
C ARG A 151 1.71 23.61 1.00
N LEU A 152 1.60 23.80 -0.32
CA LEU A 152 0.48 23.29 -1.12
C LEU A 152 0.59 21.78 -1.29
N VAL A 153 1.78 21.29 -1.58
CA VAL A 153 2.04 19.85 -1.79
C VAL A 153 1.88 19.06 -0.49
N THR A 154 2.20 19.66 0.65
CA THR A 154 2.14 19.01 1.97
C THR A 154 0.82 19.24 2.72
N ALA A 155 -0.10 20.04 2.17
CA ALA A 155 -1.36 20.38 2.82
C ALA A 155 -2.29 19.17 3.02
N GLN A 156 -2.27 18.24 2.10
CA GLN A 156 -3.07 17.03 2.13
C GLN A 156 -2.23 15.82 1.71
N ARG A 157 -2.47 14.69 2.38
CA ARG A 157 -1.88 13.42 1.98
C ARG A 157 -2.63 12.88 0.77
N ASN A 158 -1.90 12.53 -0.28
CA ASN A 158 -2.51 11.86 -1.43
C ASN A 158 -2.75 10.38 -1.08
N THR A 159 -3.98 9.91 -1.27
CA THR A 159 -4.43 8.55 -0.95
C THR A 159 -5.09 7.91 -2.16
N VAL A 160 -5.09 6.58 -2.21
CA VAL A 160 -5.81 5.84 -3.25
C VAL A 160 -7.31 6.03 -3.04
N ASN A 161 -8.02 6.45 -4.08
CA ASN A 161 -9.48 6.51 -4.03
C ASN A 161 -10.05 5.09 -4.21
N PRO A 162 -10.74 4.51 -3.19
CA PRO A 162 -11.32 3.18 -3.29
C PRO A 162 -12.43 3.05 -4.35
N GLU A 163 -13.01 4.18 -4.78
CA GLU A 163 -14.04 4.21 -5.83
C GLU A 163 -13.41 4.56 -7.21
N GLY A 164 -12.11 4.80 -7.25
CA GLY A 164 -11.38 5.18 -8.46
C GLY A 164 -10.98 3.97 -9.32
N SER A 165 -10.61 4.26 -10.58
CA SER A 165 -10.20 3.24 -11.55
C SER A 165 -9.00 2.43 -11.08
N LEU A 166 -7.98 3.08 -10.51
CA LEU A 166 -6.76 2.41 -10.05
C LEU A 166 -7.03 1.28 -9.05
N TRP A 167 -7.94 1.51 -8.09
CA TRP A 167 -8.30 0.48 -7.11
C TRP A 167 -9.16 -0.61 -7.74
N ARG A 168 -10.14 -0.23 -8.57
CA ARG A 168 -10.98 -1.19 -9.30
C ARG A 168 -10.12 -2.13 -10.15
N ASP A 169 -9.18 -1.58 -10.92
CA ASP A 169 -8.28 -2.37 -11.77
C ASP A 169 -7.42 -3.33 -10.93
N ALA A 170 -6.98 -2.92 -9.74
CA ALA A 170 -6.25 -3.79 -8.82
C ALA A 170 -7.12 -4.93 -8.27
N VAL A 171 -8.37 -4.66 -7.91
CA VAL A 171 -9.34 -5.68 -7.47
C VAL A 171 -9.63 -6.67 -8.59
N ASP A 172 -9.85 -6.19 -9.80
CA ASP A 172 -10.09 -7.04 -10.97
C ASP A 172 -8.86 -7.91 -11.30
N SER A 173 -7.66 -7.34 -11.24
CA SER A 173 -6.41 -8.07 -11.52
C SER A 173 -6.11 -9.14 -10.47
N THR A 174 -6.34 -8.85 -9.19
CA THR A 174 -6.09 -9.79 -8.08
C THR A 174 -7.17 -10.86 -7.95
N GLY A 175 -8.40 -10.55 -8.38
CA GLY A 175 -9.58 -11.38 -8.16
C GLY A 175 -9.99 -11.48 -6.69
N GLN A 176 -9.53 -10.55 -5.84
CA GLN A 176 -9.95 -10.47 -4.44
C GLN A 176 -11.38 -9.92 -4.32
N PRO A 177 -12.10 -10.19 -3.22
CA PRO A 177 -13.34 -9.49 -2.93
C PRO A 177 -13.12 -7.98 -2.83
N VAL A 178 -14.09 -7.20 -3.29
CA VAL A 178 -14.05 -5.73 -3.20
C VAL A 178 -13.90 -5.26 -1.75
N LEU A 179 -14.56 -5.97 -0.82
CA LEU A 179 -14.49 -5.73 0.62
C LEU A 179 -14.35 -7.07 1.36
N MET A 180 -13.51 -7.10 2.36
CA MET A 180 -13.32 -8.25 3.25
C MET A 180 -13.74 -7.87 4.67
N VAL A 181 -15.02 -7.50 4.83
CA VAL A 181 -15.60 -7.07 6.12
C VAL A 181 -16.90 -7.82 6.40
N ASN A 182 -17.11 -8.19 7.68
CA ASN A 182 -18.28 -8.93 8.11
C ASN A 182 -19.54 -8.06 8.17
N ASN A 183 -19.39 -6.75 8.44
CA ASN A 183 -20.50 -5.82 8.57
C ASN A 183 -20.31 -4.58 7.67
N GLU A 184 -20.83 -4.64 6.46
CA GLU A 184 -20.75 -3.55 5.47
C GLU A 184 -21.43 -2.25 5.93
N LYS A 185 -22.44 -2.34 6.82
CA LYS A 185 -23.13 -1.16 7.36
C LYS A 185 -22.28 -0.31 8.31
N ALA A 186 -21.21 -0.87 8.88
CA ALA A 186 -20.28 -0.12 9.73
C ALA A 186 -19.40 0.86 8.93
N LEU A 187 -19.11 0.55 7.67
CA LEU A 187 -18.28 1.39 6.79
C LEU A 187 -18.95 2.70 6.38
N SER A 188 -20.27 2.73 6.26
CA SER A 188 -21.01 3.93 5.89
C SER A 188 -21.01 5.01 7.00
N ARG A 189 -20.78 4.62 8.26
CA ARG A 189 -20.71 5.54 9.41
C ARG A 189 -19.37 6.24 9.58
N GLY A 190 -18.30 5.72 9.00
CA GLY A 190 -16.93 6.31 9.08
C GLY A 190 -16.65 7.42 8.05
N LYS A 191 -17.46 7.54 7.00
CA LYS A 191 -17.28 8.55 5.93
C LYS A 191 -17.76 9.98 6.30
N ASN A 192 -18.37 10.17 7.50
CA ASN A 192 -18.93 11.45 7.97
C ASN A 192 -18.18 12.06 9.18
N LYS A 193 -16.88 11.81 9.33
CA LYS A 193 -16.07 12.49 10.35
C LYS A 193 -14.81 13.11 9.76
#